data_a947f6b6da86e32578bc40dd933679f6
#
_entry.id   a947f6b6da86e32578bc40dd933679f6
#
_cell.length_a   1.000
_cell.length_b   1.000
_cell.length_c   1.000
_cell.angle_alpha   90.00
_cell.angle_beta   90.00
_cell.angle_gamma   90.00
#
_symmetry.space_group_name_H-M   'P 1'
#
loop_
_entity.id
_entity.type
_entity.pdbx_description
1 polymer ?
#
loop_
_entity_poly.entity_id
_entity_poly.type
_entity_poly.pdbx_seq_one_letter_code
_entity_poly.pdbx_strand_id
1 'polypeptide(L)'
;MSTKILHINCFIFLMGCGIVAQPKWFGEALSAYPTSGYFIGEGVGSDYSEALANAQTEIASQIRVGIESQLTLSISEVSDNDKSELRESFDSEIKTSVNETIQGIVIVKKEKKKQQYYVVAALDKEKYLAGLRVEIDQLWNQINRLITDARGFENNGKLFSALDNYSDAMPYISPFYVKKSFYDSLSDRLYTIAEFITVDGIISEIRKLINKIDLKIVEGNNQTGRSGSFLPKPIIIEAKFSKKDYPISSLPLKIEYDDGSIDKIITDESGRSAVWAMAFCGDTNKGKVQIQLDHYKFPSVYKKYFVNVNTQSKYNCTEKMPISFSVYVEDEEKNRLEKVEQKLTKSLEKIGYTVFNDAELALNGSVSVIEENEIQGKSGPMVQLKAELSLFIVAKSTNETVGSFISNFVGLGKNKNKSLEKAYNKMKIKDKDLTKALSSSEEILRNILTKKSIQFLEEGQKLYQQTKLDDAIGILAQVSYGDEQINEAQKLIASIKKGQEEKLTEQIRLETEEKERLKEIELARIEAEKEKAMSEIQSRETDIE
;
A
#
# COMPACT_ATOMS: atom_id res chain seq x y z
N MET A 1 -68.23 -33.37 31.28
CA MET A 1 -69.20 -34.08 30.48
C MET A 1 -68.55 -34.67 29.25
N SER A 2 -68.73 -35.95 29.11
CA SER A 2 -68.52 -36.85 27.98
C SER A 2 -67.05 -37.05 27.52
N THR A 3 -66.40 -38.01 28.14
CA THR A 3 -65.21 -38.74 27.78
C THR A 3 -65.46 -39.57 26.51
N LYS A 4 -64.76 -39.33 25.41
CA LYS A 4 -64.68 -40.27 24.29
C LYS A 4 -63.36 -41.01 24.36
N ILE A 5 -63.39 -42.25 24.74
CA ILE A 5 -62.33 -43.24 24.71
C ILE A 5 -62.11 -43.63 23.24
N LEU A 6 -60.95 -43.25 22.68
CA LEU A 6 -60.54 -43.68 21.36
C LEU A 6 -59.71 -44.97 21.49
N HIS A 7 -60.27 -46.09 21.04
CA HIS A 7 -59.58 -47.37 20.95
C HIS A 7 -58.60 -47.31 19.81
N ILE A 8 -57.27 -47.25 20.12
CA ILE A 8 -56.23 -47.46 19.17
C ILE A 8 -55.97 -48.98 19.07
N ASN A 9 -56.43 -49.57 17.96
CA ASN A 9 -56.05 -50.92 17.56
C ASN A 9 -54.58 -50.92 17.20
N CYS A 10 -53.74 -51.48 18.07
CA CYS A 10 -52.33 -51.74 17.82
C CYS A 10 -52.24 -52.93 16.86
N PHE A 11 -52.13 -52.65 15.55
CA PHE A 11 -51.78 -53.64 14.53
C PHE A 11 -50.28 -53.93 14.66
N ILE A 12 -49.92 -54.99 15.38
CA ILE A 12 -48.58 -55.52 15.44
C ILE A 12 -48.27 -56.17 14.08
N PHE A 13 -47.63 -55.37 13.20
CA PHE A 13 -46.98 -55.87 11.99
C PHE A 13 -45.70 -56.60 12.42
N LEU A 14 -45.77 -57.91 12.61
CA LEU A 14 -44.64 -58.76 12.69
C LEU A 14 -43.95 -58.78 11.31
N MET A 15 -43.13 -57.73 11.03
CA MET A 15 -42.13 -57.83 10.02
C MET A 15 -41.11 -58.86 10.53
N GLY A 16 -41.16 -60.05 9.97
CA GLY A 16 -40.11 -61.05 10.11
C GLY A 16 -38.80 -60.44 9.64
N CYS A 17 -38.06 -59.88 10.56
CA CYS A 17 -36.66 -59.54 10.35
C CYS A 17 -35.95 -60.86 10.06
N GLY A 18 -35.90 -61.25 8.78
CA GLY A 18 -35.03 -62.36 8.36
C GLY A 18 -33.63 -61.96 8.77
N ILE A 19 -33.09 -62.63 9.80
CA ILE A 19 -31.72 -62.52 10.22
C ILE A 19 -30.87 -62.84 8.96
N VAL A 20 -30.41 -61.78 8.28
CA VAL A 20 -29.45 -61.92 7.18
C VAL A 20 -28.20 -62.46 7.84
N ALA A 21 -27.91 -63.74 7.62
CA ALA A 21 -26.72 -64.38 8.21
C ALA A 21 -25.48 -63.70 7.64
N GLN A 22 -24.94 -62.76 8.41
CA GLN A 22 -23.66 -62.09 8.10
C GLN A 22 -22.49 -63.11 8.11
N PRO A 23 -21.35 -62.82 7.47
CA PRO A 23 -20.13 -63.60 7.65
C PRO A 23 -19.76 -63.71 9.13
N LYS A 24 -19.23 -64.84 9.58
CA LYS A 24 -18.83 -65.04 10.99
C LYS A 24 -17.78 -64.06 11.49
N TRP A 25 -16.97 -63.59 10.60
CA TRP A 25 -15.89 -62.64 10.91
C TRP A 25 -16.33 -61.15 10.93
N PHE A 26 -17.53 -60.86 10.45
CA PHE A 26 -18.05 -59.49 10.41
C PHE A 26 -18.61 -59.11 11.79
N GLY A 27 -18.13 -57.97 12.33
CA GLY A 27 -18.44 -57.55 13.70
C GLY A 27 -17.54 -58.20 14.77
N GLU A 28 -16.57 -59.07 14.38
CA GLU A 28 -15.64 -59.68 15.32
C GLU A 28 -14.29 -58.96 15.30
N ALA A 29 -13.64 -58.84 16.47
CA ALA A 29 -12.30 -58.26 16.57
C ALA A 29 -11.30 -59.08 15.77
N LEU A 30 -10.58 -58.47 14.84
CA LEU A 30 -9.55 -59.12 14.03
C LEU A 30 -8.23 -59.11 14.79
N SER A 31 -7.73 -60.25 15.19
CA SER A 31 -6.49 -60.36 15.98
C SER A 31 -5.24 -59.78 15.28
N ALA A 32 -5.22 -59.83 13.96
CA ALA A 32 -4.14 -59.27 13.14
C ALA A 32 -4.23 -57.74 12.97
N TYR A 33 -5.37 -57.12 13.31
CA TYR A 33 -5.63 -55.68 13.17
C TYR A 33 -6.25 -55.13 14.47
N PRO A 34 -5.49 -55.06 15.56
CA PRO A 34 -6.01 -54.56 16.82
C PRO A 34 -6.38 -53.10 16.72
N THR A 35 -7.46 -52.68 17.33
CA THR A 35 -7.96 -51.27 17.32
C THR A 35 -6.98 -50.30 17.97
N SER A 36 -6.02 -50.78 18.75
CA SER A 36 -4.92 -49.95 19.27
C SER A 36 -3.99 -49.46 18.16
N GLY A 37 -3.75 -50.28 17.12
CA GLY A 37 -2.87 -50.00 15.99
C GLY A 37 -3.59 -49.59 14.70
N TYR A 38 -4.90 -49.87 14.60
CA TYR A 38 -5.66 -49.65 13.36
C TYR A 38 -6.98 -48.98 13.59
N PHE A 39 -7.40 -48.13 12.62
CA PHE A 39 -8.79 -47.79 12.45
C PHE A 39 -9.47 -48.87 11.62
N ILE A 40 -10.56 -49.42 12.10
CA ILE A 40 -11.29 -50.45 11.41
C ILE A 40 -12.65 -49.92 10.98
N GLY A 41 -12.99 -50.09 9.71
CA GLY A 41 -14.28 -49.78 9.18
C GLY A 41 -14.96 -51.01 8.60
N GLU A 42 -16.22 -51.20 8.93
CA GLU A 42 -17.06 -52.28 8.43
C GLU A 42 -18.13 -51.73 7.50
N GLY A 43 -18.28 -52.33 6.34
CA GLY A 43 -19.27 -51.86 5.37
C GLY A 43 -20.08 -53.00 4.78
N VAL A 44 -21.36 -52.76 4.63
CA VAL A 44 -22.33 -53.64 3.96
C VAL A 44 -22.98 -52.87 2.82
N GLY A 45 -23.12 -53.51 1.67
CA GLY A 45 -23.75 -52.89 0.51
C GLY A 45 -24.39 -53.91 -0.43
N SER A 46 -25.23 -53.45 -1.34
CA SER A 46 -25.84 -54.28 -2.39
C SER A 46 -24.80 -54.73 -3.43
N ASP A 47 -23.73 -53.93 -3.58
CA ASP A 47 -22.57 -54.28 -4.39
C ASP A 47 -21.27 -54.01 -3.61
N TYR A 48 -20.14 -54.36 -4.22
CA TYR A 48 -18.82 -54.21 -3.61
C TYR A 48 -18.42 -52.75 -3.41
N SER A 49 -18.76 -51.89 -4.35
CA SER A 49 -18.40 -50.47 -4.29
C SER A 49 -19.11 -49.78 -3.14
N GLU A 50 -20.41 -50.07 -2.96
CA GLU A 50 -21.19 -49.56 -1.84
C GLU A 50 -20.68 -50.06 -0.49
N ALA A 51 -20.39 -51.34 -0.38
CA ALA A 51 -19.83 -51.93 0.85
C ALA A 51 -18.47 -51.32 1.21
N LEU A 52 -17.59 -51.11 0.22
CA LEU A 52 -16.30 -50.46 0.42
C LEU A 52 -16.46 -49.01 0.84
N ALA A 53 -17.32 -48.22 0.16
CA ALA A 53 -17.59 -46.84 0.51
C ALA A 53 -18.14 -46.71 1.94
N ASN A 54 -18.99 -47.62 2.38
CA ASN A 54 -19.52 -47.62 3.75
C ASN A 54 -18.40 -47.91 4.77
N ALA A 55 -17.51 -48.88 4.51
CA ALA A 55 -16.35 -49.17 5.37
C ALA A 55 -15.39 -47.97 5.46
N GLN A 56 -15.11 -47.31 4.33
CA GLN A 56 -14.30 -46.09 4.28
C GLN A 56 -14.94 -44.93 5.03
N THR A 57 -16.26 -44.74 4.89
CA THR A 57 -17.03 -43.73 5.61
C THR A 57 -16.97 -43.95 7.12
N GLU A 58 -16.98 -45.16 7.59
CA GLU A 58 -16.87 -45.48 9.01
C GLU A 58 -15.48 -45.11 9.57
N ILE A 59 -14.39 -45.43 8.86
CA ILE A 59 -13.04 -45.02 9.24
C ILE A 59 -12.96 -43.48 9.26
N ALA A 60 -13.43 -42.84 8.20
CA ALA A 60 -13.46 -41.39 8.09
C ALA A 60 -14.24 -40.71 9.24
N SER A 61 -15.35 -41.32 9.66
CA SER A 61 -16.17 -40.83 10.79
C SER A 61 -15.43 -40.91 12.12
N GLN A 62 -14.72 -42.03 12.37
CA GLN A 62 -13.91 -42.20 13.59
C GLN A 62 -12.82 -41.13 13.69
N ILE A 63 -12.18 -40.82 12.59
CA ILE A 63 -11.15 -39.78 12.49
C ILE A 63 -11.78 -38.38 12.72
N ARG A 64 -12.89 -38.08 12.04
CA ARG A 64 -13.59 -36.79 12.13
C ARG A 64 -14.01 -36.46 13.55
N VAL A 65 -14.57 -37.40 14.29
CA VAL A 65 -15.01 -37.20 15.70
C VAL A 65 -13.80 -36.81 16.59
N GLY A 66 -12.65 -37.43 16.37
CA GLY A 66 -11.42 -37.08 17.09
C GLY A 66 -11.00 -35.62 16.88
N ILE A 67 -11.16 -35.10 15.65
CA ILE A 67 -10.75 -33.74 15.26
C ILE A 67 -11.69 -32.67 15.81
N GLU A 68 -13.00 -32.84 15.62
CA GLU A 68 -14.00 -31.86 16.03
C GLU A 68 -13.91 -31.56 17.53
N SER A 69 -13.50 -32.53 18.34
CA SER A 69 -13.28 -32.35 19.78
C SER A 69 -12.06 -31.48 20.10
N GLN A 70 -11.00 -31.56 19.31
CA GLN A 70 -9.74 -30.79 19.52
C GLN A 70 -9.81 -29.39 18.90
N LEU A 71 -10.45 -29.23 17.73
CA LEU A 71 -10.61 -27.93 17.06
C LEU A 71 -11.47 -26.96 17.83
N THR A 72 -12.50 -27.42 18.54
CA THR A 72 -13.35 -26.58 19.39
C THR A 72 -12.52 -25.85 20.45
N LEU A 73 -11.44 -26.44 20.94
CA LEU A 73 -10.53 -25.82 21.89
C LEU A 73 -9.65 -24.74 21.23
N SER A 74 -9.18 -24.99 20.00
CA SER A 74 -8.26 -24.07 19.28
C SER A 74 -8.96 -22.84 18.69
N ILE A 75 -10.24 -22.95 18.29
CA ILE A 75 -11.02 -21.85 17.70
C ILE A 75 -11.58 -20.89 18.76
N SER A 76 -11.65 -21.31 20.04
CA SER A 76 -12.19 -20.45 21.12
C SER A 76 -11.33 -19.21 21.41
N GLU A 77 -10.08 -19.19 20.93
CA GLU A 77 -9.12 -18.09 21.15
C GLU A 77 -9.14 -17.00 20.03
N VAL A 78 -9.97 -17.16 18.98
CA VAL A 78 -10.03 -16.24 17.82
C VAL A 78 -11.12 -15.18 18.00
N SER A 79 -10.87 -13.94 17.52
CA SER A 79 -11.82 -12.82 17.65
C SER A 79 -13.13 -13.03 16.87
N ASP A 80 -14.23 -12.43 17.35
CA ASP A 80 -15.60 -12.73 16.86
C ASP A 80 -15.88 -12.34 15.39
N ASN A 81 -15.12 -11.41 14.81
CA ASN A 81 -15.37 -10.90 13.47
C ASN A 81 -14.81 -11.78 12.32
N ASP A 82 -13.81 -12.62 12.61
CA ASP A 82 -13.15 -13.43 11.58
C ASP A 82 -13.47 -14.94 11.73
N LYS A 83 -14.34 -15.30 12.70
CA LYS A 83 -14.71 -16.69 13.02
C LYS A 83 -15.43 -17.43 11.89
N SER A 84 -16.19 -16.72 11.02
CA SER A 84 -16.96 -17.38 9.95
C SER A 84 -16.07 -17.83 8.80
N GLU A 85 -15.17 -16.97 8.34
CA GLU A 85 -14.24 -17.30 7.23
C GLU A 85 -13.22 -18.38 7.64
N LEU A 86 -12.73 -18.30 8.89
CA LEU A 86 -11.86 -19.34 9.44
C LEU A 86 -12.57 -20.67 9.58
N ARG A 87 -13.83 -20.71 10.05
CA ARG A 87 -14.62 -21.94 10.13
C ARG A 87 -14.84 -22.59 8.77
N GLU A 88 -15.20 -21.82 7.75
CA GLU A 88 -15.36 -22.36 6.39
C GLU A 88 -14.06 -22.93 5.84
N SER A 89 -12.92 -22.26 6.09
CA SER A 89 -11.59 -22.74 5.74
C SER A 89 -11.25 -24.03 6.47
N PHE A 90 -11.51 -24.12 7.76
CA PHE A 90 -11.30 -25.34 8.55
C PHE A 90 -12.21 -26.49 8.10
N ASP A 91 -13.49 -26.23 7.84
CA ASP A 91 -14.44 -27.25 7.36
C ASP A 91 -14.05 -27.80 5.99
N SER A 92 -13.54 -26.94 5.10
CA SER A 92 -13.02 -27.35 3.79
C SER A 92 -11.78 -28.22 3.94
N GLU A 93 -10.84 -27.83 4.79
CA GLU A 93 -9.59 -28.55 5.02
C GLU A 93 -9.85 -29.92 5.71
N ILE A 94 -10.80 -29.97 6.66
CA ILE A 94 -11.22 -31.24 7.28
C ILE A 94 -11.76 -32.20 6.22
N LYS A 95 -12.60 -31.73 5.29
CA LYS A 95 -13.12 -32.58 4.22
C LYS A 95 -12.02 -33.11 3.32
N THR A 96 -11.06 -32.24 2.96
CA THR A 96 -9.93 -32.62 2.11
C THR A 96 -9.06 -33.65 2.81
N SER A 97 -8.69 -33.43 4.05
CA SER A 97 -7.85 -34.35 4.84
C SER A 97 -8.52 -35.70 5.10
N VAL A 98 -9.85 -35.75 5.32
CA VAL A 98 -10.61 -36.97 5.42
C VAL A 98 -10.60 -37.75 4.10
N ASN A 99 -10.74 -37.06 2.96
CA ASN A 99 -10.68 -37.69 1.64
C ASN A 99 -9.27 -38.24 1.32
N GLU A 100 -8.21 -37.55 1.70
CA GLU A 100 -6.82 -38.03 1.57
C GLU A 100 -6.58 -39.29 2.42
N THR A 101 -7.13 -39.36 3.62
CA THR A 101 -7.04 -40.52 4.51
C THR A 101 -7.60 -41.81 3.87
N ILE A 102 -8.64 -41.68 3.03
CA ILE A 102 -9.27 -42.82 2.34
C ILE A 102 -8.27 -43.53 1.40
N GLN A 103 -7.26 -42.88 0.87
CA GLN A 103 -6.26 -43.44 -0.03
C GLN A 103 -5.30 -44.44 0.66
N GLY A 104 -5.09 -44.32 1.97
CA GLY A 104 -4.24 -45.23 2.76
C GLY A 104 -4.95 -46.47 3.32
N ILE A 105 -6.24 -46.65 3.02
CA ILE A 105 -7.05 -47.74 3.56
C ILE A 105 -6.80 -49.04 2.79
N VAL A 106 -6.50 -50.13 3.51
CA VAL A 106 -6.35 -51.49 2.97
C VAL A 106 -7.59 -52.31 3.25
N ILE A 107 -7.97 -53.17 2.26
CA ILE A 107 -9.09 -54.10 2.41
C ILE A 107 -8.59 -55.36 3.09
N VAL A 108 -9.04 -55.58 4.32
CA VAL A 108 -8.64 -56.72 5.15
C VAL A 108 -9.42 -57.96 4.77
N LYS A 109 -10.75 -57.83 4.64
CA LYS A 109 -11.63 -58.94 4.25
C LYS A 109 -12.77 -58.46 3.39
N LYS A 110 -13.21 -59.29 2.45
CA LYS A 110 -14.39 -59.07 1.63
C LYS A 110 -15.08 -60.40 1.35
N GLU A 111 -16.41 -60.41 1.43
CA GLU A 111 -17.22 -61.60 1.14
C GLU A 111 -18.57 -61.18 0.58
N LYS A 112 -19.06 -61.92 -0.41
CA LYS A 112 -20.44 -61.82 -0.86
C LYS A 112 -21.26 -62.94 -0.23
N LYS A 113 -22.26 -62.57 0.56
CA LYS A 113 -23.16 -63.54 1.19
C LYS A 113 -24.61 -63.22 0.86
N LYS A 114 -25.28 -64.14 0.22
CA LYS A 114 -26.61 -63.90 -0.40
C LYS A 114 -26.52 -62.75 -1.44
N GLN A 115 -27.26 -61.66 -1.23
CA GLN A 115 -27.29 -60.53 -2.14
C GLN A 115 -26.53 -59.31 -1.59
N GLN A 116 -25.76 -59.46 -0.54
CA GLN A 116 -24.98 -58.39 0.08
C GLN A 116 -23.49 -58.66 0.05
N TYR A 117 -22.71 -57.59 -0.10
CA TYR A 117 -21.26 -57.61 0.07
C TYR A 117 -20.93 -57.09 1.48
N TYR A 118 -19.98 -57.70 2.09
CA TYR A 118 -19.40 -57.37 3.39
C TYR A 118 -17.93 -57.05 3.19
N VAL A 119 -17.48 -55.91 3.68
CA VAL A 119 -16.09 -55.44 3.58
C VAL A 119 -15.62 -55.03 4.95
N VAL A 120 -14.43 -55.42 5.33
CA VAL A 120 -13.67 -54.85 6.44
C VAL A 120 -12.44 -54.20 5.86
N ALA A 121 -12.27 -52.92 6.19
CA ALA A 121 -11.13 -52.12 5.80
C ALA A 121 -10.36 -51.69 7.06
N ALA A 122 -9.06 -51.49 6.92
CA ALA A 122 -8.21 -50.99 8.00
C ALA A 122 -7.29 -49.88 7.51
N LEU A 123 -7.03 -48.93 8.38
CA LEU A 123 -6.02 -47.91 8.22
C LEU A 123 -4.99 -48.06 9.34
N ASP A 124 -3.72 -48.24 8.98
CA ASP A 124 -2.61 -48.28 9.93
C ASP A 124 -2.38 -46.92 10.57
N LYS A 125 -2.52 -46.83 11.89
CA LYS A 125 -2.37 -45.57 12.64
C LYS A 125 -0.94 -45.06 12.64
N GLU A 126 0.05 -45.94 12.78
CA GLU A 126 1.45 -45.52 12.85
C GLU A 126 1.93 -44.99 11.51
N LYS A 127 1.60 -45.69 10.42
CA LYS A 127 1.88 -45.25 9.06
C LYS A 127 1.23 -43.91 8.74
N TYR A 128 -0.05 -43.78 9.07
CA TYR A 128 -0.82 -42.56 8.88
C TYR A 128 -0.21 -41.38 9.67
N LEU A 129 0.11 -41.60 10.95
CA LEU A 129 0.73 -40.58 11.80
C LEU A 129 2.12 -40.19 11.31
N ALA A 130 2.92 -41.12 10.78
CA ALA A 130 4.23 -40.80 10.22
C ALA A 130 4.12 -39.91 8.98
N GLY A 131 3.20 -40.23 8.05
CA GLY A 131 2.91 -39.37 6.89
C GLY A 131 2.41 -37.97 7.29
N LEU A 132 1.44 -37.94 8.21
CA LEU A 132 0.89 -36.71 8.73
C LEU A 132 1.96 -35.82 9.43
N ARG A 133 2.90 -36.43 10.13
CA ARG A 133 4.02 -35.75 10.77
C ARG A 133 4.91 -35.05 9.76
N VAL A 134 5.22 -35.67 8.63
CA VAL A 134 6.01 -35.07 7.54
C VAL A 134 5.29 -33.85 6.98
N GLU A 135 3.98 -33.94 6.73
CA GLU A 135 3.19 -32.82 6.22
C GLU A 135 3.13 -31.66 7.20
N ILE A 136 2.95 -31.92 8.48
CA ILE A 136 2.96 -30.92 9.54
C ILE A 136 4.32 -30.22 9.63
N ASP A 137 5.42 -31.00 9.58
CA ASP A 137 6.78 -30.44 9.61
C ASP A 137 7.04 -29.54 8.38
N GLN A 138 6.60 -29.92 7.19
CA GLN A 138 6.72 -29.11 5.97
C GLN A 138 5.93 -27.81 6.08
N LEU A 139 4.65 -27.87 6.47
CA LEU A 139 3.80 -26.69 6.66
C LEU A 139 4.38 -25.75 7.72
N TRP A 140 4.82 -26.31 8.86
CA TRP A 140 5.42 -25.50 9.92
C TRP A 140 6.72 -24.82 9.49
N ASN A 141 7.59 -25.53 8.80
CA ASN A 141 8.83 -24.98 8.29
C ASN A 141 8.58 -23.86 7.29
N GLN A 142 7.57 -24.00 6.41
CA GLN A 142 7.17 -22.97 5.47
C GLN A 142 6.62 -21.74 6.17
N ILE A 143 5.70 -21.88 7.12
CA ILE A 143 5.16 -20.78 7.93
C ILE A 143 6.29 -20.07 8.66
N ASN A 144 7.12 -20.81 9.36
CA ASN A 144 8.19 -20.24 10.19
C ASN A 144 9.23 -19.51 9.35
N ARG A 145 9.60 -20.05 8.18
CA ARG A 145 10.48 -19.38 7.22
C ARG A 145 9.89 -18.04 6.77
N LEU A 146 8.64 -18.04 6.27
CA LEU A 146 7.98 -16.85 5.76
C LEU A 146 7.83 -15.77 6.85
N ILE A 147 7.44 -16.14 8.06
CA ILE A 147 7.32 -15.20 9.18
C ILE A 147 8.69 -14.64 9.60
N THR A 148 9.73 -15.47 9.62
CA THR A 148 11.09 -15.03 9.96
C THR A 148 11.62 -14.06 8.90
N ASP A 149 11.43 -14.37 7.63
CA ASP A 149 11.81 -13.51 6.51
C ASP A 149 11.04 -12.19 6.54
N ALA A 150 9.72 -12.23 6.79
CA ALA A 150 8.89 -11.03 6.94
C ALA A 150 9.42 -10.10 8.04
N ARG A 151 9.73 -10.64 9.23
CA ARG A 151 10.34 -9.89 10.34
C ARG A 151 11.72 -9.35 10.00
N GLY A 152 12.51 -10.11 9.24
CA GLY A 152 13.81 -9.68 8.72
C GLY A 152 13.66 -8.50 7.75
N PHE A 153 12.74 -8.57 6.81
CA PHE A 153 12.43 -7.48 5.88
C PHE A 153 11.89 -6.23 6.58
N GLU A 154 11.00 -6.39 7.57
CA GLU A 154 10.52 -5.28 8.39
C GLU A 154 11.66 -4.55 9.11
N ASN A 155 12.60 -5.29 9.69
CA ASN A 155 13.77 -4.72 10.38
C ASN A 155 14.70 -3.96 9.44
N ASN A 156 14.70 -4.29 8.15
CA ASN A 156 15.50 -3.65 7.09
C ASN A 156 14.72 -2.60 6.29
N GLY A 157 13.50 -2.25 6.70
CA GLY A 157 12.70 -1.22 6.02
C GLY A 157 12.06 -1.65 4.69
N LYS A 158 12.11 -2.94 4.35
CA LYS A 158 11.54 -3.49 3.10
C LYS A 158 10.05 -3.83 3.27
N LEU A 159 9.20 -2.80 3.20
CA LEU A 159 7.76 -2.91 3.47
C LEU A 159 7.08 -4.00 2.65
N PHE A 160 7.24 -3.97 1.32
CA PHE A 160 6.52 -4.90 0.44
C PHE A 160 6.95 -6.35 0.65
N SER A 161 8.27 -6.58 0.72
CA SER A 161 8.79 -7.91 1.00
C SER A 161 8.28 -8.46 2.34
N ALA A 162 8.15 -7.61 3.37
CA ALA A 162 7.57 -8.02 4.64
C ALA A 162 6.08 -8.36 4.51
N LEU A 163 5.30 -7.49 3.84
CA LEU A 163 3.86 -7.72 3.62
C LEU A 163 3.59 -8.96 2.77
N ASP A 164 4.36 -9.16 1.70
CA ASP A 164 4.25 -10.33 0.83
C ASP A 164 4.50 -11.62 1.62
N ASN A 165 5.59 -11.67 2.41
CA ASN A 165 5.90 -12.85 3.21
C ASN A 165 4.86 -13.13 4.30
N TYR A 166 4.33 -12.09 4.96
CA TYR A 166 3.22 -12.26 5.89
C TYR A 166 1.96 -12.80 5.19
N SER A 167 1.63 -12.26 4.01
CA SER A 167 0.49 -12.72 3.22
C SER A 167 0.65 -14.16 2.74
N ASP A 168 1.84 -14.51 2.27
CA ASP A 168 2.15 -15.83 1.74
C ASP A 168 2.18 -16.91 2.84
N ALA A 169 2.37 -16.54 4.12
CA ALA A 169 2.27 -17.46 5.25
C ALA A 169 0.81 -17.85 5.59
N MET A 170 -0.15 -16.97 5.34
CA MET A 170 -1.54 -17.17 5.78
C MET A 170 -2.22 -18.43 5.24
N PRO A 171 -2.10 -18.81 3.95
CA PRO A 171 -2.73 -20.01 3.41
C PRO A 171 -2.27 -21.32 4.07
N TYR A 172 -1.09 -21.34 4.68
CA TYR A 172 -0.54 -22.55 5.31
C TYR A 172 -1.00 -22.76 6.76
N ILE A 173 -1.57 -21.73 7.39
CA ILE A 173 -1.92 -21.77 8.83
C ILE A 173 -3.08 -22.71 9.10
N SER A 174 -4.19 -22.59 8.38
CA SER A 174 -5.35 -23.48 8.57
C SER A 174 -5.01 -24.94 8.30
N PRO A 175 -4.38 -25.32 7.17
CA PRO A 175 -3.92 -26.69 6.93
C PRO A 175 -3.01 -27.21 8.04
N PHE A 176 -2.06 -26.39 8.52
CA PHE A 176 -1.17 -26.77 9.61
C PHE A 176 -1.94 -27.14 10.88
N TYR A 177 -2.84 -26.25 11.35
CA TYR A 177 -3.57 -26.50 12.59
C TYR A 177 -4.55 -27.66 12.49
N VAL A 178 -5.19 -27.85 11.33
CA VAL A 178 -6.04 -28.99 11.09
C VAL A 178 -5.23 -30.29 11.17
N LYS A 179 -4.14 -30.39 10.40
CA LYS A 179 -3.29 -31.61 10.39
C LYS A 179 -2.61 -31.84 11.75
N LYS A 180 -2.19 -30.77 12.45
CA LYS A 180 -1.69 -30.84 13.82
C LYS A 180 -2.76 -31.40 14.78
N SER A 181 -4.00 -30.92 14.69
CA SER A 181 -5.11 -31.41 15.52
C SER A 181 -5.42 -32.88 15.26
N PHE A 182 -5.32 -33.33 13.99
CA PHE A 182 -5.37 -34.75 13.64
C PHE A 182 -4.27 -35.56 14.34
N TYR A 183 -3.03 -35.11 14.19
CA TYR A 183 -1.89 -35.79 14.78
C TYR A 183 -2.04 -35.89 16.31
N ASP A 184 -2.37 -34.74 16.95
CA ASP A 184 -2.49 -34.67 18.42
C ASP A 184 -3.66 -35.50 18.96
N SER A 185 -4.75 -35.67 18.17
CA SER A 185 -5.89 -36.51 18.58
C SER A 185 -5.65 -38.00 18.48
N LEU A 186 -4.69 -38.41 17.63
CA LEU A 186 -4.42 -39.81 17.33
C LEU A 186 -3.09 -40.33 17.90
N SER A 187 -2.21 -39.42 18.27
CA SER A 187 -0.87 -39.72 18.80
C SER A 187 -0.85 -39.60 20.31
N ASP A 188 -0.08 -40.49 20.95
CA ASP A 188 0.23 -40.36 22.39
C ASP A 188 1.18 -39.18 22.69
N ARG A 189 1.75 -38.55 21.66
CA ARG A 189 2.67 -37.42 21.76
C ARG A 189 2.15 -36.23 21.00
N LEU A 190 1.96 -35.10 21.71
CA LEU A 190 1.54 -33.86 21.09
C LEU A 190 2.65 -33.27 20.21
N TYR A 191 2.25 -32.68 19.10
CA TYR A 191 3.15 -31.89 18.25
C TYR A 191 3.40 -30.53 18.89
N THR A 192 4.64 -30.26 19.30
CA THR A 192 5.03 -29.02 19.98
C THR A 192 5.60 -28.00 18.99
N ILE A 193 5.19 -26.74 19.11
CA ILE A 193 5.70 -25.60 18.36
C ILE A 193 6.34 -24.58 19.29
N ALA A 194 7.38 -23.89 18.83
CA ALA A 194 8.10 -22.90 19.63
C ALA A 194 7.32 -21.59 19.81
N GLU A 195 6.53 -21.20 18.81
CA GLU A 195 5.73 -19.97 18.80
C GLU A 195 4.33 -20.27 18.26
N PHE A 196 3.30 -19.69 18.89
CA PHE A 196 1.93 -19.83 18.40
C PHE A 196 1.65 -18.75 17.36
N ILE A 197 1.56 -19.13 16.08
CA ILE A 197 1.33 -18.24 14.94
C ILE A 197 -0.10 -18.42 14.46
N THR A 198 -0.92 -17.39 14.53
CA THR A 198 -2.31 -17.39 14.05
C THR A 198 -2.49 -16.41 12.88
N VAL A 199 -3.55 -16.59 12.11
CA VAL A 199 -3.96 -15.64 11.06
C VAL A 199 -4.17 -14.25 11.67
N ASP A 200 -4.87 -14.15 12.80
CA ASP A 200 -5.07 -12.87 13.52
C ASP A 200 -3.76 -12.26 14.02
N GLY A 201 -2.83 -13.09 14.47
CA GLY A 201 -1.49 -12.66 14.85
C GLY A 201 -0.77 -12.00 13.66
N ILE A 202 -0.78 -12.66 12.50
CA ILE A 202 -0.20 -12.11 11.26
C ILE A 202 -0.90 -10.82 10.83
N ILE A 203 -2.24 -10.80 10.82
CA ILE A 203 -3.01 -9.58 10.50
C ILE A 203 -2.65 -8.45 11.45
N SER A 204 -2.44 -8.74 12.74
CA SER A 204 -2.00 -7.74 13.71
C SER A 204 -0.61 -7.18 13.39
N GLU A 205 0.36 -8.04 12.99
CA GLU A 205 1.69 -7.59 12.56
C GLU A 205 1.61 -6.74 11.28
N ILE A 206 0.83 -7.17 10.28
CA ILE A 206 0.57 -6.40 9.06
C ILE A 206 -0.02 -5.02 9.41
N ARG A 207 -1.03 -4.96 10.28
CA ARG A 207 -1.62 -3.70 10.74
C ARG A 207 -0.61 -2.79 11.43
N LYS A 208 0.21 -3.33 12.30
CA LYS A 208 1.30 -2.60 12.96
C LYS A 208 2.31 -2.07 11.95
N LEU A 209 2.65 -2.85 10.93
CA LEU A 209 3.57 -2.47 9.88
C LEU A 209 3.02 -1.31 9.02
N ILE A 210 1.75 -1.42 8.60
CA ILE A 210 1.04 -0.39 7.84
C ILE A 210 0.95 0.93 8.64
N ASN A 211 0.62 0.86 9.92
CA ASN A 211 0.53 2.03 10.79
C ASN A 211 1.89 2.73 11.03
N LYS A 212 3.00 2.12 10.63
CA LYS A 212 4.32 2.76 10.65
C LYS A 212 4.61 3.59 9.41
N ILE A 213 3.77 3.53 8.38
CA ILE A 213 3.92 4.33 7.16
C ILE A 213 3.55 5.77 7.46
N ASP A 214 4.49 6.68 7.24
CA ASP A 214 4.31 8.13 7.38
C ASP A 214 4.43 8.78 6.01
N LEU A 215 3.35 9.42 5.55
CA LEU A 215 3.30 10.17 4.30
C LEU A 215 3.29 11.66 4.61
N LYS A 216 4.26 12.39 4.05
CA LYS A 216 4.38 13.85 4.23
C LYS A 216 4.54 14.57 2.91
N ILE A 217 4.01 15.79 2.85
CA ILE A 217 4.37 16.76 1.83
C ILE A 217 5.60 17.51 2.34
N VAL A 218 6.73 17.33 1.64
CA VAL A 218 8.00 18.00 2.01
C VAL A 218 8.24 19.28 1.23
N GLU A 219 7.66 19.40 0.01
CA GLU A 219 7.72 20.60 -0.83
C GLU A 219 6.41 20.79 -1.60
N GLY A 220 6.17 22.01 -2.08
CA GLY A 220 5.05 22.30 -2.97
C GLY A 220 3.69 22.49 -2.29
N ASN A 221 3.65 22.63 -0.96
CA ASN A 221 2.41 22.96 -0.25
C ASN A 221 2.15 24.47 -0.26
N ASN A 222 0.87 24.88 -0.20
CA ASN A 222 0.41 26.27 -0.12
C ASN A 222 0.86 27.15 -1.31
N GLN A 223 1.03 26.60 -2.49
CA GLN A 223 1.34 27.35 -3.69
C GLN A 223 0.13 28.16 -4.18
N THR A 224 0.38 29.11 -5.08
CA THR A 224 -0.67 29.82 -5.82
C THR A 224 -0.55 29.48 -7.30
N GLY A 225 -1.62 28.98 -7.90
CA GLY A 225 -1.71 28.63 -9.31
C GLY A 225 -2.86 29.34 -10.02
N ARG A 226 -2.81 29.38 -11.35
CA ARG A 226 -3.95 29.81 -12.18
C ARG A 226 -4.85 28.60 -12.47
N SER A 227 -6.15 28.83 -12.50
CA SER A 227 -7.10 27.82 -12.96
C SER A 227 -6.74 27.30 -14.35
N GLY A 228 -6.68 25.97 -14.51
CA GLY A 228 -6.31 25.32 -15.76
C GLY A 228 -4.82 25.33 -16.09
N SER A 229 -3.94 25.72 -15.17
CA SER A 229 -2.47 25.63 -15.34
C SER A 229 -1.86 24.79 -14.23
N PHE A 230 -0.70 24.20 -14.50
CA PHE A 230 0.05 23.50 -13.46
C PHE A 230 0.51 24.45 -12.35
N LEU A 231 0.59 23.92 -11.13
CA LEU A 231 1.21 24.65 -10.01
C LEU A 231 2.68 24.97 -10.33
N PRO A 232 3.21 26.11 -9.85
CA PRO A 232 4.57 26.55 -10.19
C PRO A 232 5.69 25.57 -9.86
N LYS A 233 5.46 24.70 -8.87
CA LYS A 233 6.40 23.66 -8.43
C LYS A 233 5.68 22.35 -8.24
N PRO A 234 6.37 21.23 -8.39
CA PRO A 234 5.79 19.92 -8.05
C PRO A 234 5.51 19.84 -6.55
N ILE A 235 4.51 19.04 -6.21
CA ILE A 235 4.27 18.61 -4.84
C ILE A 235 5.18 17.41 -4.60
N ILE A 236 6.14 17.51 -3.70
CA ILE A 236 7.04 16.41 -3.34
C ILE A 236 6.46 15.70 -2.12
N ILE A 237 6.17 14.43 -2.32
CA ILE A 237 5.68 13.50 -1.30
C ILE A 237 6.87 12.68 -0.80
N GLU A 238 6.96 12.46 0.49
CA GLU A 238 7.95 11.59 1.11
C GLU A 238 7.23 10.52 1.93
N ALA A 239 7.59 9.25 1.71
CA ALA A 239 7.09 8.09 2.42
C ALA A 239 8.21 7.46 3.24
N LYS A 240 8.03 7.35 4.55
CA LYS A 240 9.02 6.81 5.49
C LYS A 240 8.38 5.94 6.57
N PHE A 241 9.18 5.07 7.19
CA PHE A 241 8.80 4.43 8.44
C PHE A 241 8.97 5.38 9.62
N SER A 242 7.89 5.66 10.33
CA SER A 242 7.79 6.68 11.39
C SER A 242 8.81 6.55 12.54
N LYS A 243 9.32 5.34 12.82
CA LYS A 243 10.26 5.11 13.94
C LYS A 243 11.74 5.05 13.55
N LYS A 244 12.06 4.70 12.30
CA LYS A 244 13.44 4.43 11.87
C LYS A 244 13.91 5.37 10.76
N ASP A 245 13.04 6.26 10.29
CA ASP A 245 13.29 7.22 9.20
C ASP A 245 13.77 6.57 7.88
N TYR A 246 13.49 5.25 7.71
CA TYR A 246 13.81 4.53 6.48
C TYR A 246 12.86 4.94 5.36
N PRO A 247 13.38 5.28 4.18
CA PRO A 247 12.56 5.56 3.02
C PRO A 247 11.80 4.31 2.57
N ILE A 248 10.57 4.48 2.12
CA ILE A 248 9.77 3.39 1.55
C ILE A 248 9.75 3.57 0.04
N SER A 249 10.58 2.79 -0.66
CA SER A 249 10.63 2.77 -2.12
C SER A 249 9.48 1.96 -2.71
N SER A 250 9.12 2.27 -3.96
CA SER A 250 8.08 1.59 -4.74
C SER A 250 6.70 1.58 -4.06
N LEU A 251 6.44 2.51 -3.13
CA LEU A 251 5.14 2.63 -2.48
C LEU A 251 4.10 3.16 -3.48
N PRO A 252 3.05 2.40 -3.79
CA PRO A 252 2.02 2.84 -4.71
C PRO A 252 1.13 3.88 -4.05
N LEU A 253 1.00 5.02 -4.71
CA LEU A 253 0.19 6.15 -4.26
C LEU A 253 -0.89 6.47 -5.29
N LYS A 254 -2.08 6.72 -4.80
CA LYS A 254 -3.21 7.29 -5.54
C LYS A 254 -3.30 8.77 -5.23
N ILE A 255 -3.26 9.58 -6.27
CA ILE A 255 -3.38 11.03 -6.21
C ILE A 255 -4.76 11.40 -6.72
N GLU A 256 -5.52 12.10 -5.93
CA GLU A 256 -6.87 12.56 -6.30
C GLU A 256 -6.89 14.08 -6.30
N TYR A 257 -7.26 14.66 -7.43
CA TYR A 257 -7.32 16.10 -7.67
C TYR A 257 -8.74 16.64 -7.46
N ASP A 258 -8.87 17.96 -7.29
CA ASP A 258 -10.17 18.60 -7.06
C ASP A 258 -11.14 18.49 -8.24
N ASP A 259 -10.66 18.26 -9.45
CA ASP A 259 -11.50 17.97 -10.63
C ASP A 259 -12.01 16.53 -10.70
N GLY A 260 -11.64 15.71 -9.71
CA GLY A 260 -11.99 14.29 -9.64
C GLY A 260 -11.08 13.40 -10.48
N SER A 261 -10.08 13.95 -11.17
CA SER A 261 -9.08 13.14 -11.88
C SER A 261 -8.17 12.41 -10.89
N ILE A 262 -7.62 11.28 -11.32
CA ILE A 262 -6.81 10.38 -10.50
C ILE A 262 -5.54 10.04 -11.25
N ASP A 263 -4.40 10.23 -10.58
CA ASP A 263 -3.11 9.70 -11.02
C ASP A 263 -2.65 8.57 -10.09
N LYS A 264 -1.86 7.64 -10.62
CA LYS A 264 -1.19 6.59 -9.86
C LYS A 264 0.31 6.71 -10.05
N ILE A 265 1.01 6.78 -8.96
CA ILE A 265 2.47 6.94 -8.94
C ILE A 265 3.09 5.98 -7.93
N ILE A 266 4.39 5.82 -8.01
CA ILE A 266 5.17 5.08 -7.02
C ILE A 266 6.30 5.96 -6.47
N THR A 267 6.73 5.70 -5.25
CA THR A 267 7.90 6.37 -4.68
C THR A 267 9.19 5.78 -5.25
N ASP A 268 10.21 6.61 -5.40
CA ASP A 268 11.56 6.23 -5.80
C ASP A 268 12.36 5.54 -4.68
N GLU A 269 13.65 5.26 -4.91
CA GLU A 269 14.55 4.64 -3.94
C GLU A 269 14.74 5.48 -2.66
N SER A 270 14.57 6.79 -2.75
CA SER A 270 14.62 7.72 -1.61
C SER A 270 13.28 7.84 -0.85
N GLY A 271 12.27 7.09 -1.26
CA GLY A 271 10.91 7.15 -0.73
C GLY A 271 10.14 8.39 -1.18
N ARG A 272 10.59 9.07 -2.25
CA ARG A 272 9.97 10.31 -2.74
C ARG A 272 9.25 10.13 -4.06
N SER A 273 8.28 11.00 -4.30
CA SER A 273 7.63 11.13 -5.60
C SER A 273 7.22 12.58 -5.84
N ALA A 274 7.31 13.02 -7.10
CA ALA A 274 6.94 14.37 -7.53
C ALA A 274 5.61 14.35 -8.28
N VAL A 275 4.67 15.22 -7.89
CA VAL A 275 3.35 15.34 -8.50
C VAL A 275 3.19 16.75 -9.09
N TRP A 276 3.01 16.82 -10.39
CA TRP A 276 2.64 18.03 -11.08
C TRP A 276 1.11 18.17 -11.12
N ALA A 277 0.57 18.99 -10.21
CA ALA A 277 -0.86 19.19 -10.07
C ALA A 277 -1.33 20.41 -10.86
N MET A 278 -2.47 20.28 -11.51
CA MET A 278 -3.16 21.40 -12.15
C MET A 278 -4.05 22.10 -11.12
N ALA A 279 -4.03 23.43 -11.13
CA ALA A 279 -4.89 24.22 -10.26
C ALA A 279 -6.30 24.35 -10.84
N PHE A 280 -7.30 24.10 -10.01
CA PHE A 280 -8.71 24.34 -10.33
C PHE A 280 -9.29 25.33 -9.33
N CYS A 281 -9.84 26.45 -9.84
CA CYS A 281 -10.51 27.45 -9.02
C CYS A 281 -11.97 27.05 -8.81
N GLY A 282 -12.27 26.44 -7.67
CA GLY A 282 -13.65 26.31 -7.21
C GLY A 282 -14.14 27.63 -6.59
N ASP A 283 -15.33 27.63 -6.01
CA ASP A 283 -15.97 28.81 -5.42
C ASP A 283 -15.14 29.49 -4.31
N THR A 284 -14.20 28.78 -3.71
CA THR A 284 -13.39 29.26 -2.58
C THR A 284 -12.02 29.82 -2.99
N ASN A 285 -11.66 29.77 -4.26
CA ASN A 285 -10.30 30.06 -4.75
C ASN A 285 -9.20 29.29 -4.01
N LYS A 286 -9.53 28.09 -3.55
CA LYS A 286 -8.63 27.17 -2.85
C LYS A 286 -8.84 25.77 -3.41
N GLY A 287 -7.76 25.05 -3.56
CA GLY A 287 -7.79 23.69 -3.98
C GLY A 287 -6.93 22.79 -3.09
N LYS A 288 -7.09 21.49 -3.28
CA LYS A 288 -6.34 20.47 -2.57
C LYS A 288 -5.97 19.32 -3.52
N VAL A 289 -4.91 18.65 -3.19
CA VAL A 289 -4.51 17.38 -3.81
C VAL A 289 -4.47 16.36 -2.69
N GLN A 290 -5.28 15.33 -2.79
CA GLN A 290 -5.31 14.24 -1.82
C GLN A 290 -4.36 13.14 -2.26
N ILE A 291 -3.53 12.67 -1.37
CA ILE A 291 -2.57 11.60 -1.59
C ILE A 291 -2.89 10.48 -0.60
N GLN A 292 -3.13 9.30 -1.11
CA GLN A 292 -3.43 8.13 -0.32
C GLN A 292 -2.71 6.90 -0.88
N LEU A 293 -2.59 5.87 -0.07
CA LEU A 293 -2.01 4.61 -0.52
C LEU A 293 -2.90 3.97 -1.60
N ASP A 294 -2.31 3.52 -2.71
CA ASP A 294 -3.04 2.73 -3.71
C ASP A 294 -3.01 1.25 -3.32
N HIS A 295 -4.19 0.65 -3.26
CA HIS A 295 -4.38 -0.69 -2.70
C HIS A 295 -4.10 -1.84 -3.67
N TYR A 296 -3.73 -1.58 -4.93
CA TYR A 296 -3.65 -2.63 -5.95
C TYR A 296 -2.55 -3.67 -5.68
N LYS A 297 -1.47 -3.29 -5.01
CA LYS A 297 -0.38 -4.20 -4.60
C LYS A 297 -0.70 -5.01 -3.33
N PHE A 298 -1.84 -4.76 -2.72
CA PHE A 298 -2.16 -5.38 -1.43
C PHE A 298 -3.37 -6.29 -1.55
N PRO A 299 -3.38 -7.45 -0.88
CA PRO A 299 -4.56 -8.29 -0.78
C PRO A 299 -5.78 -7.51 -0.31
N SER A 300 -6.95 -7.83 -0.87
CA SER A 300 -8.21 -7.10 -0.60
C SER A 300 -8.57 -7.04 0.89
N VAL A 301 -8.20 -8.07 1.65
CA VAL A 301 -8.43 -8.16 3.10
C VAL A 301 -7.76 -7.04 3.90
N TYR A 302 -6.71 -6.41 3.35
CA TYR A 302 -5.98 -5.35 4.05
C TYR A 302 -6.50 -3.94 3.76
N LYS A 303 -7.39 -3.76 2.77
CA LYS A 303 -7.89 -2.43 2.36
C LYS A 303 -8.39 -1.60 3.56
N LYS A 304 -9.06 -2.23 4.51
CA LYS A 304 -9.58 -1.58 5.72
C LYS A 304 -8.48 -0.98 6.64
N TYR A 305 -7.23 -1.42 6.52
CA TYR A 305 -6.13 -0.95 7.37
C TYR A 305 -5.38 0.24 6.80
N PHE A 306 -5.54 0.53 5.51
CA PHE A 306 -4.84 1.61 4.81
C PHE A 306 -5.56 2.97 4.86
N VAL A 307 -6.77 3.03 5.38
CA VAL A 307 -7.64 4.23 5.36
C VAL A 307 -6.96 5.45 5.98
N ASN A 308 -6.07 5.27 6.93
CA ASN A 308 -5.38 6.35 7.65
C ASN A 308 -4.03 6.73 7.04
N VAL A 309 -3.55 6.04 6.00
CA VAL A 309 -2.29 6.36 5.33
C VAL A 309 -2.58 7.33 4.19
N ASN A 310 -2.71 8.60 4.55
CA ASN A 310 -3.00 9.67 3.60
C ASN A 310 -2.36 10.98 4.04
N THR A 311 -2.19 11.88 3.07
CA THR A 311 -1.79 13.28 3.29
C THR A 311 -2.47 14.15 2.25
N GLN A 312 -2.40 15.47 2.41
CA GLN A 312 -2.95 16.40 1.43
C GLN A 312 -2.06 17.62 1.26
N SER A 313 -1.93 18.08 0.04
CA SER A 313 -1.40 19.41 -0.28
C SER A 313 -2.54 20.37 -0.54
N LYS A 314 -2.37 21.63 -0.14
CA LYS A 314 -3.33 22.70 -0.39
C LYS A 314 -2.70 23.75 -1.29
N TYR A 315 -3.51 24.41 -2.08
CA TYR A 315 -3.06 25.53 -2.91
C TYR A 315 -4.13 26.62 -2.97
N ASN A 316 -3.69 27.84 -3.29
CA ASN A 316 -4.59 28.94 -3.64
C ASN A 316 -4.73 28.98 -5.16
N CYS A 317 -5.91 29.39 -5.63
CA CYS A 317 -6.19 29.48 -7.05
C CYS A 317 -6.59 30.90 -7.43
N THR A 318 -6.13 31.35 -8.61
CA THR A 318 -6.49 32.66 -9.18
C THR A 318 -6.96 32.47 -10.62
N GLU A 319 -7.85 33.35 -11.09
CA GLU A 319 -8.27 33.39 -12.49
C GLU A 319 -7.20 34.01 -13.41
N LYS A 320 -6.35 34.86 -12.85
CA LYS A 320 -5.25 35.49 -13.59
C LYS A 320 -3.98 34.68 -13.49
N MET A 321 -3.18 34.64 -14.55
CA MET A 321 -1.85 34.04 -14.52
C MET A 321 -0.98 34.72 -13.46
N PRO A 322 -0.47 33.98 -12.47
CA PRO A 322 0.51 34.56 -11.56
C PRO A 322 1.82 34.77 -12.33
N ILE A 323 2.19 36.03 -12.51
CA ILE A 323 3.53 36.35 -12.96
C ILE A 323 4.46 36.11 -11.77
N SER A 324 5.55 35.41 -12.03
CA SER A 324 6.51 35.01 -10.99
C SER A 324 7.79 35.81 -11.09
N PHE A 325 8.35 36.16 -9.94
CA PHE A 325 9.59 36.93 -9.84
C PHE A 325 10.61 36.22 -8.97
N SER A 326 11.89 36.31 -9.33
CA SER A 326 12.97 36.20 -8.37
C SER A 326 13.29 37.60 -7.83
N VAL A 327 13.60 37.70 -6.54
CA VAL A 327 13.87 39.01 -5.89
C VAL A 327 15.30 39.00 -5.37
N TYR A 328 16.08 40.00 -5.77
CA TYR A 328 17.42 40.24 -5.28
C TYR A 328 17.62 41.73 -5.02
N VAL A 329 18.11 42.11 -3.84
CA VAL A 329 18.36 43.50 -3.46
C VAL A 329 19.73 43.61 -2.78
N GLU A 330 20.52 44.58 -3.23
CA GLU A 330 21.84 44.88 -2.67
C GLU A 330 21.95 46.37 -2.25
N ASP A 331 22.94 46.68 -1.40
CA ASP A 331 23.33 48.03 -1.09
C ASP A 331 24.43 48.54 -2.05
N GLU A 332 24.93 49.78 -1.82
CA GLU A 332 26.03 50.37 -2.59
C GLU A 332 27.33 49.57 -2.49
N GLU A 333 27.53 48.82 -1.39
CA GLU A 333 28.71 47.97 -1.15
C GLU A 333 28.54 46.53 -1.69
N LYS A 334 27.42 46.26 -2.41
CA LYS A 334 27.07 44.95 -2.94
C LYS A 334 26.67 43.91 -1.87
N ASN A 335 26.37 44.34 -0.66
CA ASN A 335 25.85 43.45 0.34
C ASN A 335 24.37 43.14 0.09
N ARG A 336 23.99 41.88 0.17
CA ARG A 336 22.61 41.42 -0.01
C ARG A 336 21.72 41.90 1.14
N LEU A 337 20.58 42.46 0.82
CA LEU A 337 19.62 43.04 1.78
C LEU A 337 18.40 42.12 1.98
N GLU A 338 18.58 40.97 2.62
CA GLU A 338 17.52 39.95 2.82
C GLU A 338 16.23 40.50 3.47
N LYS A 339 16.33 41.44 4.42
CA LYS A 339 15.17 42.07 5.04
C LYS A 339 14.31 42.88 4.06
N VAL A 340 14.96 43.51 3.08
CA VAL A 340 14.28 44.24 2.02
C VAL A 340 13.63 43.31 1.04
N GLU A 341 14.32 42.24 0.66
CA GLU A 341 13.80 41.17 -0.19
C GLU A 341 12.54 40.52 0.42
N GLN A 342 12.57 40.19 1.71
CA GLN A 342 11.39 39.62 2.41
C GLN A 342 10.18 40.56 2.41
N LYS A 343 10.40 41.90 2.50
CA LYS A 343 9.31 42.86 2.42
C LYS A 343 8.74 42.97 1.02
N LEU A 344 9.62 42.98 0.01
CA LEU A 344 9.24 42.96 -1.41
C LEU A 344 8.43 41.71 -1.74
N THR A 345 8.91 40.54 -1.31
CA THR A 345 8.23 39.25 -1.47
C THR A 345 6.81 39.32 -0.92
N LYS A 346 6.65 39.76 0.33
CA LYS A 346 5.31 39.91 0.95
C LYS A 346 4.41 40.89 0.19
N SER A 347 4.97 42.00 -0.34
CA SER A 347 4.20 42.95 -1.13
C SER A 347 3.78 42.39 -2.49
N LEU A 348 4.67 41.65 -3.16
CA LEU A 348 4.36 40.96 -4.41
C LEU A 348 3.27 39.90 -4.22
N GLU A 349 3.41 39.04 -3.21
CA GLU A 349 2.41 38.01 -2.90
C GLU A 349 1.03 38.62 -2.58
N LYS A 350 1.01 39.71 -1.84
CA LYS A 350 -0.24 40.45 -1.50
C LYS A 350 -0.98 40.98 -2.71
N ILE A 351 -0.26 41.40 -3.76
CA ILE A 351 -0.85 41.93 -5.00
C ILE A 351 -1.03 40.85 -6.08
N GLY A 352 -0.82 39.57 -5.74
CA GLY A 352 -1.16 38.44 -6.60
C GLY A 352 -0.03 37.89 -7.47
N TYR A 353 1.22 38.25 -7.19
CA TYR A 353 2.40 37.69 -7.84
C TYR A 353 3.03 36.59 -6.97
N THR A 354 3.74 35.67 -7.59
CA THR A 354 4.50 34.61 -6.87
C THR A 354 5.99 34.91 -6.89
N VAL A 355 6.72 34.47 -5.86
CA VAL A 355 8.17 34.71 -5.75
C VAL A 355 8.89 33.37 -5.58
N PHE A 356 9.85 33.08 -6.48
CA PHE A 356 10.77 31.95 -6.36
C PHE A 356 12.09 32.20 -7.12
N ASN A 357 13.15 31.54 -6.69
CA ASN A 357 14.51 31.86 -7.16
C ASN A 357 14.74 31.63 -8.66
N ASP A 358 14.08 30.65 -9.25
CA ASP A 358 14.24 30.26 -10.65
C ASP A 358 13.25 30.92 -11.60
N ALA A 359 12.49 31.94 -11.12
CA ALA A 359 11.59 32.69 -11.98
C ALA A 359 12.33 33.36 -13.15
N GLU A 360 11.72 33.34 -14.34
CA GLU A 360 12.24 33.98 -15.55
C GLU A 360 12.41 35.51 -15.39
N LEU A 361 11.52 36.12 -14.62
CA LEU A 361 11.59 37.56 -14.34
C LEU A 361 12.31 37.79 -13.03
N ALA A 362 13.32 38.65 -13.05
CA ALA A 362 14.04 39.09 -11.87
C ALA A 362 13.61 40.50 -11.48
N LEU A 363 13.35 40.70 -10.20
CA LEU A 363 13.21 42.02 -9.60
C LEU A 363 14.51 42.35 -8.88
N ASN A 364 15.41 43.02 -9.59
CA ASN A 364 16.72 43.43 -9.09
C ASN A 364 16.65 44.81 -8.46
N GLY A 365 17.06 44.92 -7.21
CA GLY A 365 17.03 46.17 -6.45
C GLY A 365 18.40 46.63 -6.00
N SER A 366 18.58 47.93 -5.98
CA SER A 366 19.69 48.61 -5.31
C SER A 366 19.18 49.64 -4.31
N VAL A 367 19.82 49.70 -3.15
CA VAL A 367 19.53 50.73 -2.16
C VAL A 367 20.72 51.65 -2.05
N SER A 368 20.47 52.96 -2.28
CA SER A 368 21.47 54.02 -2.14
C SER A 368 21.06 55.04 -1.10
N VAL A 369 22.05 55.70 -0.46
CA VAL A 369 21.84 56.80 0.46
C VAL A 369 21.90 58.12 -0.36
N ILE A 370 20.75 58.78 -0.50
CA ILE A 370 20.65 60.00 -1.29
C ILE A 370 20.79 61.29 -0.47
N GLU A 371 20.63 61.22 0.86
CA GLU A 371 20.76 62.39 1.75
C GLU A 371 21.16 61.89 3.16
N GLU A 372 22.13 62.58 3.77
CA GLU A 372 22.58 62.36 5.13
C GLU A 372 22.65 63.66 5.89
N ASN A 373 21.87 63.83 6.96
CA ASN A 373 21.80 65.03 7.75
C ASN A 373 22.03 64.70 9.24
N GLU A 374 22.90 65.47 9.89
CA GLU A 374 22.97 65.47 11.34
C GLU A 374 21.89 66.40 11.92
N ILE A 375 21.12 65.90 12.86
CA ILE A 375 20.08 66.64 13.55
C ILE A 375 20.25 66.51 15.07
N GLN A 376 19.91 67.59 15.80
CA GLN A 376 19.93 67.56 17.25
C GLN A 376 18.66 66.90 17.79
N GLY A 377 18.81 65.71 18.37
CA GLY A 377 17.71 64.97 19.00
C GLY A 377 17.60 65.28 20.50
N LYS A 378 16.52 64.86 21.15
CA LYS A 378 16.30 65.04 22.59
C LYS A 378 17.37 64.40 23.47
N SER A 379 18.08 63.38 22.96
CA SER A 379 19.08 62.59 23.69
C SER A 379 20.50 62.70 23.07
N GLY A 380 20.79 63.76 22.33
CA GLY A 380 22.07 64.04 21.66
C GLY A 380 21.98 64.03 20.13
N PRO A 381 23.14 64.16 19.46
CA PRO A 381 23.16 64.20 18.00
C PRO A 381 22.68 62.90 17.39
N MET A 382 21.92 62.99 16.33
CA MET A 382 21.32 61.88 15.57
C MET A 382 21.59 62.09 14.09
N VAL A 383 21.71 61.01 13.36
CA VAL A 383 21.84 61.00 11.90
C VAL A 383 20.50 60.64 11.29
N GLN A 384 20.00 61.51 10.43
CA GLN A 384 18.85 61.26 9.56
C GLN A 384 19.34 60.88 8.19
N LEU A 385 18.96 59.68 7.71
CA LEU A 385 19.26 59.25 6.37
C LEU A 385 18.01 59.14 5.54
N LYS A 386 18.09 59.61 4.30
CA LYS A 386 17.12 59.32 3.26
C LYS A 386 17.76 58.34 2.28
N ALA A 387 17.15 57.20 2.13
CA ALA A 387 17.61 56.15 1.24
C ALA A 387 16.58 55.95 0.12
N GLU A 388 17.07 55.54 -1.03
CA GLU A 388 16.28 55.21 -2.21
C GLU A 388 16.44 53.73 -2.55
N LEU A 389 15.33 53.04 -2.76
CA LEU A 389 15.28 51.71 -3.35
C LEU A 389 14.91 51.88 -4.83
N SER A 390 15.80 51.55 -5.70
CA SER A 390 15.59 51.43 -7.14
C SER A 390 15.43 49.97 -7.53
N LEU A 391 14.27 49.60 -8.09
CA LEU A 391 13.99 48.24 -8.55
C LEU A 391 13.90 48.23 -10.07
N PHE A 392 14.49 47.20 -10.68
CA PHE A 392 14.42 46.94 -12.11
C PHE A 392 13.82 45.57 -12.35
N ILE A 393 12.84 45.51 -13.25
CA ILE A 393 12.25 44.28 -13.73
C ILE A 393 13.05 43.82 -14.94
N VAL A 394 13.74 42.70 -14.83
CA VAL A 394 14.65 42.18 -15.86
C VAL A 394 14.17 40.78 -16.30
N ALA A 395 14.06 40.56 -17.60
CA ALA A 395 13.88 39.25 -18.17
C ALA A 395 15.24 38.54 -18.25
N LYS A 396 15.42 37.43 -17.53
CA LYS A 396 16.72 36.72 -17.43
C LYS A 396 17.23 36.18 -18.77
N SER A 397 16.30 35.69 -19.61
CA SER A 397 16.66 35.09 -20.90
C SER A 397 17.17 36.12 -21.93
N THR A 398 16.69 37.34 -21.87
CA THR A 398 17.08 38.41 -22.80
C THR A 398 17.97 39.50 -22.17
N ASN A 399 18.09 39.48 -20.85
CA ASN A 399 18.72 40.52 -20.04
C ASN A 399 18.13 41.94 -20.27
N GLU A 400 16.88 42.00 -20.71
CA GLU A 400 16.16 43.25 -21.01
C GLU A 400 15.47 43.78 -19.75
N THR A 401 15.64 45.08 -19.46
CA THR A 401 14.87 45.76 -18.42
C THR A 401 13.51 46.19 -18.99
N VAL A 402 12.45 45.59 -18.47
CA VAL A 402 11.06 45.80 -18.95
C VAL A 402 10.25 46.74 -18.07
N GLY A 403 10.80 47.16 -16.94
CA GLY A 403 10.17 48.14 -16.04
C GLY A 403 11.05 48.54 -14.88
N SER A 404 10.69 49.61 -14.21
CA SER A 404 11.39 50.09 -13.01
C SER A 404 10.43 50.70 -11.99
N PHE A 405 10.84 50.66 -10.73
CA PHE A 405 10.13 51.25 -9.61
C PHE A 405 11.11 51.89 -8.63
N ILE A 406 10.78 53.09 -8.15
CA ILE A 406 11.62 53.80 -7.19
C ILE A 406 10.79 54.10 -5.93
N SER A 407 11.40 53.88 -4.75
CA SER A 407 10.79 54.19 -3.46
C SER A 407 11.79 54.79 -2.50
N ASN A 408 11.40 55.90 -1.86
CA ASN A 408 12.22 56.60 -0.88
C ASN A 408 11.75 56.30 0.54
N PHE A 409 12.70 56.20 1.48
CA PHE A 409 12.41 55.96 2.89
C PHE A 409 13.44 56.66 3.79
N VAL A 410 13.04 56.96 5.02
CA VAL A 410 13.84 57.72 5.97
C VAL A 410 14.07 56.95 7.24
N GLY A 411 15.31 56.95 7.71
CA GLY A 411 15.70 56.39 9.00
C GLY A 411 16.37 57.42 9.87
N LEU A 412 16.18 57.31 11.17
CA LEU A 412 16.76 58.20 12.18
C LEU A 412 17.41 57.37 13.28
N GLY A 413 18.71 57.49 13.47
CA GLY A 413 19.50 56.74 14.43
C GLY A 413 20.63 57.51 15.07
N LYS A 414 21.34 56.93 16.02
CA LYS A 414 22.51 57.52 16.68
C LYS A 414 23.77 57.60 15.79
N ASN A 415 23.80 56.80 14.74
CA ASN A 415 24.86 56.77 13.73
C ASN A 415 24.28 56.29 12.39
N LYS A 416 25.06 56.37 11.32
CA LYS A 416 24.70 55.98 9.96
C LYS A 416 24.11 54.55 9.90
N ASN A 417 24.78 53.54 10.47
CA ASN A 417 24.34 52.14 10.42
C ASN A 417 22.99 51.92 11.12
N LYS A 418 22.78 52.55 12.29
CA LYS A 418 21.50 52.48 13.02
C LYS A 418 20.38 53.25 12.31
N SER A 419 20.72 54.29 11.57
CA SER A 419 19.78 55.02 10.73
C SER A 419 19.33 54.18 9.52
N LEU A 420 20.28 53.51 8.85
CA LEU A 420 19.99 52.57 7.76
C LEU A 420 19.14 51.41 8.24
N GLU A 421 19.50 50.78 9.35
CA GLU A 421 18.71 49.69 9.91
C GLU A 421 17.25 50.10 10.20
N LYS A 422 17.07 51.26 10.79
CA LYS A 422 15.73 51.82 11.05
C LYS A 422 15.01 52.19 9.75
N ALA A 423 15.72 52.68 8.73
CA ALA A 423 15.17 52.95 7.43
C ALA A 423 14.64 51.68 6.78
N TYR A 424 15.42 50.60 6.76
CA TYR A 424 14.97 49.30 6.28
C TYR A 424 13.77 48.76 7.06
N ASN A 425 13.78 48.87 8.40
CA ASN A 425 12.66 48.44 9.23
C ASN A 425 11.37 49.21 8.98
N LYS A 426 11.46 50.51 8.72
CA LYS A 426 10.32 51.39 8.47
C LYS A 426 9.90 51.46 6.99
N MET A 427 10.69 50.88 6.08
CA MET A 427 10.38 50.88 4.66
C MET A 427 8.98 50.29 4.42
N LYS A 428 8.13 51.05 3.76
CA LYS A 428 6.81 50.63 3.31
C LYS A 428 6.77 50.76 1.79
N ILE A 429 6.63 49.64 1.14
CA ILE A 429 6.37 49.57 -0.29
C ILE A 429 4.86 49.73 -0.44
N LYS A 430 4.43 50.78 -1.16
CA LYS A 430 3.01 50.99 -1.41
C LYS A 430 2.55 50.04 -2.50
N ASP A 431 1.61 49.19 -2.18
CA ASP A 431 1.07 48.17 -3.11
C ASP A 431 0.58 48.83 -4.40
N LYS A 432 -0.09 50.00 -4.30
CA LYS A 432 -0.59 50.76 -5.46
C LYS A 432 0.52 51.19 -6.44
N ASP A 433 1.66 51.65 -5.93
CA ASP A 433 2.76 52.14 -6.75
C ASP A 433 3.50 50.96 -7.41
N LEU A 434 3.68 49.89 -6.67
CA LEU A 434 4.25 48.65 -7.18
C LEU A 434 3.34 48.03 -8.24
N THR A 435 2.04 47.92 -7.99
CA THR A 435 1.05 47.44 -8.97
C THR A 435 1.08 48.29 -10.25
N LYS A 436 1.16 49.60 -10.14
CA LYS A 436 1.23 50.48 -11.30
C LYS A 436 2.48 50.25 -12.15
N ALA A 437 3.65 50.10 -11.50
CA ALA A 437 4.91 49.80 -12.20
C ALA A 437 4.88 48.45 -12.91
N LEU A 438 4.30 47.42 -12.28
CA LEU A 438 4.15 46.11 -12.86
C LEU A 438 3.09 46.09 -13.98
N SER A 439 1.96 46.78 -13.83
CA SER A 439 0.88 46.81 -14.85
C SER A 439 1.32 47.50 -16.14
N SER A 440 2.15 48.56 -16.07
CA SER A 440 2.67 49.22 -17.27
C SER A 440 3.56 48.35 -18.15
N SER A 441 4.14 47.30 -17.57
CA SER A 441 5.02 46.33 -18.24
C SER A 441 4.32 45.01 -18.51
N GLU A 442 3.05 44.85 -18.17
CA GLU A 442 2.36 43.54 -18.16
C GLU A 442 2.31 42.88 -19.54
N GLU A 443 2.05 43.65 -20.61
CA GLU A 443 2.01 43.11 -21.96
C GLU A 443 3.39 42.63 -22.43
N ILE A 444 4.44 43.38 -22.14
CA ILE A 444 5.82 43.02 -22.46
C ILE A 444 6.19 41.74 -21.67
N LEU A 445 5.86 41.70 -20.37
CA LEU A 445 6.10 40.57 -19.50
C LEU A 445 5.39 39.30 -20.02
N ARG A 446 4.12 39.43 -20.44
CA ARG A 446 3.36 38.30 -21.00
C ARG A 446 3.98 37.78 -22.28
N ASN A 447 4.43 38.64 -23.17
CA ASN A 447 5.10 38.23 -24.42
C ASN A 447 6.40 37.51 -24.14
N ILE A 448 7.20 37.95 -23.18
CA ILE A 448 8.44 37.28 -22.77
C ILE A 448 8.15 35.89 -22.18
N LEU A 449 7.16 35.83 -21.29
CA LEU A 449 6.77 34.55 -20.65
C LEU A 449 6.15 33.56 -21.66
N THR A 450 5.42 34.04 -22.65
CA THR A 450 4.91 33.23 -23.74
C THR A 450 6.05 32.65 -24.57
N LYS A 451 7.07 33.46 -24.94
CA LYS A 451 8.26 32.96 -25.65
C LYS A 451 8.99 31.89 -24.83
N LYS A 452 9.11 32.07 -23.52
CA LYS A 452 9.71 31.07 -22.62
C LYS A 452 8.88 29.78 -22.59
N SER A 453 7.56 29.91 -22.56
CA SER A 453 6.66 28.76 -22.63
C SER A 453 6.84 27.96 -23.92
N ILE A 454 7.04 28.62 -25.06
CA ILE A 454 7.38 27.93 -26.33
C ILE A 454 8.68 27.15 -26.20
N GLN A 455 9.73 27.74 -25.61
CA GLN A 455 11.00 27.03 -25.40
C GLN A 455 10.83 25.79 -24.51
N PHE A 456 10.07 25.89 -23.41
CA PHE A 456 9.76 24.75 -22.57
C PHE A 456 8.98 23.66 -23.30
N LEU A 457 8.03 24.06 -24.16
CA LEU A 457 7.28 23.10 -24.96
C LEU A 457 8.19 22.33 -25.91
N GLU A 458 9.07 23.03 -26.66
CA GLU A 458 10.04 22.40 -27.57
C GLU A 458 11.03 21.49 -26.82
N GLU A 459 11.54 21.92 -25.69
CA GLU A 459 12.44 21.12 -24.84
C GLU A 459 11.73 19.87 -24.28
N GLY A 460 10.50 20.02 -23.80
CA GLY A 460 9.72 18.92 -23.31
C GLY A 460 9.39 17.89 -24.40
N GLN A 461 9.07 18.33 -25.62
CA GLN A 461 8.88 17.46 -26.78
C GLN A 461 10.15 16.69 -27.11
N LYS A 462 11.31 17.34 -27.07
CA LYS A 462 12.61 16.69 -27.29
C LYS A 462 12.93 15.64 -26.23
N LEU A 463 12.68 15.93 -24.95
CA LEU A 463 12.86 14.96 -23.87
C LEU A 463 11.91 13.77 -24.01
N TYR A 464 10.67 14.00 -24.42
CA TYR A 464 9.71 12.93 -24.72
C TYR A 464 10.22 12.00 -25.82
N GLN A 465 10.76 12.56 -26.93
CA GLN A 465 11.37 11.78 -28.00
C GLN A 465 12.58 10.97 -27.54
N GLN A 466 13.31 11.45 -26.52
CA GLN A 466 14.42 10.75 -25.87
C GLN A 466 13.99 9.73 -24.82
N THR A 467 12.70 9.48 -24.66
CA THR A 467 12.12 8.60 -23.61
C THR A 467 12.41 9.01 -22.17
N LYS A 468 12.82 10.24 -21.94
CA LYS A 468 13.02 10.83 -20.62
C LYS A 468 11.69 11.41 -20.10
N LEU A 469 10.77 10.50 -19.72
CA LEU A 469 9.37 10.85 -19.53
C LEU A 469 9.15 11.80 -18.34
N ASP A 470 9.81 11.57 -17.21
CA ASP A 470 9.65 12.39 -16.01
C ASP A 470 10.27 13.78 -16.19
N ASP A 471 11.44 13.86 -16.83
CA ASP A 471 12.06 15.13 -17.20
C ASP A 471 11.17 15.90 -18.17
N ALA A 472 10.57 15.22 -19.16
CA ALA A 472 9.64 15.83 -20.11
C ALA A 472 8.42 16.42 -19.39
N ILE A 473 7.78 15.68 -18.48
CA ILE A 473 6.66 16.18 -17.67
C ILE A 473 7.11 17.41 -16.86
N GLY A 474 8.28 17.36 -16.23
CA GLY A 474 8.80 18.45 -15.41
C GLY A 474 9.03 19.74 -16.19
N ILE A 475 9.50 19.66 -17.44
CA ILE A 475 9.67 20.83 -18.32
C ILE A 475 8.33 21.30 -18.87
N LEU A 476 7.49 20.38 -19.38
CA LEU A 476 6.16 20.72 -19.92
C LEU A 476 5.24 21.37 -18.89
N ALA A 477 5.31 20.97 -17.63
CA ALA A 477 4.53 21.57 -16.55
C ALA A 477 4.91 23.04 -16.26
N GLN A 478 6.06 23.51 -16.69
CA GLN A 478 6.48 24.91 -16.58
C GLN A 478 5.87 25.79 -17.68
N VAL A 479 5.22 25.22 -18.68
CA VAL A 479 4.46 25.96 -19.71
C VAL A 479 3.24 26.59 -19.06
N SER A 480 3.32 27.87 -18.74
CA SER A 480 2.31 28.58 -17.94
C SER A 480 1.72 29.79 -18.63
N TYR A 481 2.18 30.13 -19.83
CA TYR A 481 1.74 31.28 -20.63
C TYR A 481 1.47 30.89 -22.08
N GLY A 482 0.48 31.54 -22.68
CA GLY A 482 -0.03 31.22 -24.02
C GLY A 482 -1.03 30.05 -23.97
N ASP A 483 -2.30 30.33 -24.30
CA ASP A 483 -3.37 29.32 -24.16
C ASP A 483 -3.13 28.12 -25.08
N GLU A 484 -2.59 28.33 -26.29
CA GLU A 484 -2.25 27.27 -27.22
C GLU A 484 -1.12 26.39 -26.68
N GLN A 485 -0.05 27.00 -26.17
CA GLN A 485 1.12 26.30 -25.61
C GLN A 485 0.74 25.50 -24.37
N ILE A 486 -0.08 26.06 -23.50
CA ILE A 486 -0.61 25.37 -22.32
C ILE A 486 -1.41 24.14 -22.73
N ASN A 487 -2.34 24.28 -23.69
CA ASN A 487 -3.17 23.18 -24.15
C ASN A 487 -2.33 22.06 -24.80
N GLU A 488 -1.31 22.42 -25.57
CA GLU A 488 -0.42 21.42 -26.20
C GLU A 488 0.44 20.70 -25.14
N ALA A 489 1.01 21.43 -24.19
CA ALA A 489 1.77 20.84 -23.08
C ALA A 489 0.90 19.89 -22.25
N GLN A 490 -0.34 20.27 -21.93
CA GLN A 490 -1.29 19.43 -21.20
C GLN A 490 -1.63 18.14 -21.93
N LYS A 491 -1.89 18.22 -23.25
CA LYS A 491 -2.14 17.03 -24.07
C LYS A 491 -0.94 16.09 -24.09
N LEU A 492 0.26 16.62 -24.18
CA LEU A 492 1.47 15.80 -24.21
C LEU A 492 1.72 15.16 -22.83
N ILE A 493 1.57 15.91 -21.74
CA ILE A 493 1.66 15.36 -20.38
C ILE A 493 0.62 14.24 -20.15
N ALA A 494 -0.63 14.46 -20.58
CA ALA A 494 -1.67 13.44 -20.46
C ALA A 494 -1.32 12.16 -21.26
N SER A 495 -0.75 12.31 -22.45
CA SER A 495 -0.27 11.17 -23.26
C SER A 495 0.87 10.42 -22.58
N ILE A 496 1.84 11.14 -21.99
CA ILE A 496 2.97 10.53 -21.27
C ILE A 496 2.46 9.77 -20.05
N LYS A 497 1.62 10.39 -19.22
CA LYS A 497 1.03 9.76 -18.04
C LYS A 497 0.25 8.49 -18.36
N LYS A 498 -0.58 8.55 -19.41
CA LYS A 498 -1.32 7.36 -19.89
C LYS A 498 -0.39 6.22 -20.28
N GLY A 499 0.68 6.51 -21.03
CA GLY A 499 1.68 5.51 -21.40
C GLY A 499 2.45 4.94 -20.19
N GLN A 500 2.72 5.74 -19.17
CA GLN A 500 3.33 5.29 -17.91
C GLN A 500 2.35 4.38 -17.13
N GLU A 501 1.07 4.73 -17.04
CA GLU A 501 0.04 3.94 -16.37
C GLU A 501 -0.16 2.58 -17.05
N GLU A 502 -0.20 2.55 -18.39
CA GLU A 502 -0.32 1.31 -19.17
C GLU A 502 0.88 0.39 -18.91
N LYS A 503 2.12 0.92 -18.91
CA LYS A 503 3.32 0.15 -18.59
C LYS A 503 3.31 -0.37 -17.15
N LEU A 504 2.91 0.45 -16.19
CA LEU A 504 2.80 0.05 -14.80
C LEU A 504 1.78 -1.07 -14.62
N THR A 505 0.62 -0.96 -15.27
CA THR A 505 -0.43 -1.98 -15.22
C THR A 505 0.05 -3.31 -15.80
N GLU A 506 0.77 -3.29 -16.93
CA GLU A 506 1.34 -4.49 -17.54
C GLU A 506 2.43 -5.12 -16.64
N GLN A 507 3.28 -4.31 -16.05
CA GLN A 507 4.29 -4.80 -15.11
C GLN A 507 3.65 -5.52 -13.91
N ILE A 508 2.58 -4.94 -13.34
CA ILE A 508 1.85 -5.54 -12.23
C ILE A 508 1.22 -6.87 -12.64
N ARG A 509 0.65 -6.95 -13.86
CA ARG A 509 0.08 -8.19 -14.40
C ARG A 509 1.15 -9.28 -14.47
N LEU A 510 2.32 -8.98 -15.05
CA LEU A 510 3.43 -9.92 -15.17
C LEU A 510 3.98 -10.37 -13.81
N GLU A 511 4.13 -9.44 -12.86
CA GLU A 511 4.56 -9.77 -11.49
C GLU A 511 3.55 -10.69 -10.77
N THR A 512 2.26 -10.49 -11.01
CA THR A 512 1.19 -11.31 -10.43
C THR A 512 1.20 -12.72 -11.02
N GLU A 513 1.29 -12.84 -12.34
CA GLU A 513 1.38 -14.13 -13.04
C GLU A 513 2.62 -14.93 -12.62
N GLU A 514 3.76 -14.27 -12.47
CA GLU A 514 4.99 -14.91 -11.99
C GLU A 514 4.84 -15.43 -10.55
N LYS A 515 4.21 -14.64 -9.66
CA LYS A 515 3.93 -15.07 -8.29
C LYS A 515 3.00 -16.29 -8.24
N GLU A 516 1.95 -16.31 -9.06
CA GLU A 516 1.03 -17.46 -9.15
C GLU A 516 1.76 -18.69 -9.63
N ARG A 517 2.58 -18.57 -10.68
CA ARG A 517 3.40 -19.67 -11.20
C ARG A 517 4.37 -20.23 -10.15
N LEU A 518 5.03 -19.36 -9.39
CA LEU A 518 5.94 -19.80 -8.32
C LEU A 518 5.20 -20.52 -7.19
N LYS A 519 3.98 -20.11 -6.86
CA LYS A 519 3.13 -20.83 -5.90
C LYS A 519 2.74 -22.22 -6.39
N GLU A 520 2.37 -22.35 -7.66
CA GLU A 520 2.05 -23.66 -8.25
C GLU A 520 3.26 -24.61 -8.23
N ILE A 521 4.45 -24.12 -8.56
CA ILE A 521 5.70 -24.89 -8.50
C ILE A 521 6.00 -25.37 -7.08
N GLU A 522 5.82 -24.50 -6.08
CA GLU A 522 6.08 -24.85 -4.68
C GLU A 522 5.07 -25.88 -4.15
N LEU A 523 3.78 -25.75 -4.51
CA LEU A 523 2.77 -26.76 -4.18
C LEU A 523 3.10 -28.12 -4.81
N ALA A 524 3.46 -28.14 -6.09
CA ALA A 524 3.86 -29.37 -6.78
C ALA A 524 5.12 -30.01 -6.14
N ARG A 525 6.05 -29.20 -5.66
CA ARG A 525 7.24 -29.68 -4.93
C ARG A 525 6.85 -30.34 -3.60
N ILE A 526 5.96 -29.70 -2.82
CA ILE A 526 5.45 -30.26 -1.57
C ILE A 526 4.78 -31.62 -1.80
N GLU A 527 3.96 -31.74 -2.85
CA GLU A 527 3.32 -33.01 -3.23
C GLU A 527 4.35 -34.09 -3.61
N ALA A 528 5.36 -33.76 -4.42
CA ALA A 528 6.40 -34.68 -4.82
C ALA A 528 7.27 -35.17 -3.62
N GLU A 529 7.58 -34.26 -2.67
CA GLU A 529 8.28 -34.61 -1.44
C GLU A 529 7.42 -35.54 -0.54
N LYS A 530 6.10 -35.33 -0.50
CA LYS A 530 5.14 -36.19 0.19
C LYS A 530 5.13 -37.61 -0.41
N GLU A 531 5.00 -37.71 -1.73
CA GLU A 531 5.02 -39.00 -2.44
C GLU A 531 6.34 -39.75 -2.20
N LYS A 532 7.46 -39.07 -2.23
CA LYS A 532 8.78 -39.65 -1.95
C LYS A 532 8.87 -40.18 -0.52
N ALA A 533 8.44 -39.39 0.47
CA ALA A 533 8.43 -39.81 1.87
C ALA A 533 7.54 -41.02 2.10
N MET A 534 6.37 -41.07 1.48
CA MET A 534 5.47 -42.23 1.55
C MET A 534 6.09 -43.49 0.89
N SER A 535 6.77 -43.32 -0.26
CA SER A 535 7.48 -44.41 -0.94
C SER A 535 8.65 -44.95 -0.11
N GLU A 536 9.42 -44.10 0.58
CA GLU A 536 10.50 -44.49 1.46
C GLU A 536 10.00 -45.25 2.70
N ILE A 537 8.84 -44.88 3.25
CA ILE A 537 8.19 -45.65 4.33
C ILE A 537 7.79 -47.03 3.83
N GLN A 538 7.21 -47.11 2.63
CA GLN A 538 6.76 -48.37 2.03
C GLN A 538 7.92 -49.31 1.68
N SER A 539 9.08 -48.78 1.23
CA SER A 539 10.26 -49.59 0.92
C SER A 539 10.93 -50.19 2.17
N ARG A 540 10.93 -49.45 3.29
CA ARG A 540 11.47 -49.99 4.57
C ARG A 540 10.66 -51.14 5.15
N GLU A 541 9.37 -51.24 4.80
CA GLU A 541 8.52 -52.34 5.25
C GLU A 541 8.74 -53.60 4.42
N THR A 542 9.03 -53.50 3.12
CA THR A 542 9.37 -54.66 2.28
C THR A 542 10.73 -55.25 2.62
N ASP A 543 11.62 -54.51 3.28
CA ASP A 543 12.92 -54.98 3.73
C ASP A 543 12.87 -55.70 5.12
N ILE A 544 11.72 -55.64 5.81
CA ILE A 544 11.51 -56.25 7.14
C ILE A 544 10.70 -57.56 7.06
N GLU A 545 9.99 -57.83 5.96
CA GLU A 545 9.37 -59.12 5.66
C GLU A 545 10.39 -60.09 5.00
#